data_dff148d24c89c8a0424afdbe756c7bf4
#
_entry.id   dff148d24c89c8a0424afdbe756c7bf4
#
_cell.length_a   1.000
_cell.length_b   1.000
_cell.length_c   1.000
_cell.angle_alpha   90.00
_cell.angle_beta   90.00
_cell.angle_gamma   90.00
#
_symmetry.space_group_name_H-M   'P 1'
#
loop_
_entity.id
_entity.type
_entity.pdbx_description
1 polymer ?
#
loop_
_entity_poly.entity_id
_entity_poly.type
_entity_poly.pdbx_seq_one_letter_code
_entity_poly.pdbx_strand_id
1 'polypeptide(L)'
;MLLMLALVILQTVLVFIILNSSNKLNELVNDLQTILIIFLFIIFVIFIVMLYYLPHKLRKSLKEVEDLIEQISQGDYKIDIDFTTYDQDADSLRLILALDRMLKIIMRFDQVKADKIFEHHQRINQLINILPQGVMIISTSGEVAYCNDRLRVMYPILNEVSNINEFILNDVFDSRLFNSISLALRHGKNLYNEKVRGDSPATKAILNGSIIRDRKGFATGAVFVIDFISNATADQDSI
;
A
#
# COMPACT_ATOMS: atom_id res chain seq x y z
N MET A 1 8.22 -38.93 -20.71
CA MET A 1 9.45 -39.70 -20.52
C MET A 1 9.22 -41.23 -20.65
N LEU A 2 8.33 -41.85 -19.87
CA LEU A 2 8.01 -43.28 -19.92
C LEU A 2 7.62 -43.80 -21.33
N LEU A 3 6.79 -43.03 -22.06
CA LEU A 3 6.34 -43.37 -23.40
C LEU A 3 7.48 -43.42 -24.44
N MET A 4 8.43 -42.47 -24.37
CA MET A 4 9.63 -42.46 -25.20
C MET A 4 10.54 -43.66 -24.92
N LEU A 5 10.69 -44.00 -23.63
CA LEU A 5 11.50 -45.15 -23.23
C LEU A 5 10.88 -46.48 -23.72
N ALA A 6 9.55 -46.62 -23.61
CA ALA A 6 8.82 -47.77 -24.13
C ALA A 6 8.98 -47.91 -25.67
N LEU A 7 8.98 -46.80 -26.40
CA LEU A 7 9.13 -46.75 -27.84
C LEU A 7 10.53 -47.14 -28.28
N VAL A 8 11.57 -46.71 -27.57
CA VAL A 8 12.98 -47.14 -27.81
C VAL A 8 13.16 -48.63 -27.52
N ILE A 9 12.58 -49.15 -26.44
CA ILE A 9 12.63 -50.58 -26.13
C ILE A 9 11.94 -51.40 -27.22
N LEU A 10 10.75 -50.95 -27.68
CA LEU A 10 10.03 -51.63 -28.77
C LEU A 10 10.83 -51.65 -30.08
N GLN A 11 11.50 -50.54 -30.42
CA GLN A 11 12.38 -50.43 -31.56
C GLN A 11 13.55 -51.42 -31.51
N THR A 12 14.25 -51.47 -30.35
CA THR A 12 15.36 -52.36 -30.16
C THR A 12 14.98 -53.84 -30.28
N VAL A 13 13.80 -54.22 -29.73
CA VAL A 13 13.27 -55.58 -29.83
C VAL A 13 12.91 -55.95 -31.27
N LEU A 14 12.26 -55.03 -32.03
CA LEU A 14 11.92 -55.26 -33.43
C LEU A 14 13.19 -55.42 -34.31
N VAL A 15 14.19 -54.56 -34.12
CA VAL A 15 15.48 -54.67 -34.83
C VAL A 15 16.15 -56.02 -34.53
N PHE A 16 16.15 -56.45 -33.26
CA PHE A 16 16.73 -57.75 -32.86
C PHE A 16 16.01 -58.94 -33.50
N ILE A 17 14.66 -58.90 -33.57
CA ILE A 17 13.85 -59.97 -34.23
C ILE A 17 14.20 -60.05 -35.72
N ILE A 18 14.35 -58.95 -36.44
CA ILE A 18 14.68 -58.92 -37.87
C ILE A 18 16.07 -59.47 -38.13
N LEU A 19 17.04 -59.04 -37.32
CA LEU A 19 18.42 -59.53 -37.43
C LEU A 19 18.52 -61.05 -37.25
N ASN A 20 17.66 -61.64 -36.46
CA ASN A 20 17.66 -63.08 -36.16
C ASN A 20 16.81 -63.88 -37.16
N SER A 21 15.90 -63.23 -37.90
CA SER A 21 14.93 -63.91 -38.80
C SER A 21 15.33 -63.92 -40.30
N SER A 22 16.22 -63.02 -40.72
CA SER A 22 16.54 -62.82 -42.15
C SER A 22 17.67 -63.72 -42.66
N ASN A 23 17.40 -64.53 -43.68
CA ASN A 23 18.33 -65.44 -44.30
C ASN A 23 19.09 -64.86 -45.52
N LYS A 24 18.71 -63.70 -46.04
CA LYS A 24 19.36 -63.00 -47.16
C LYS A 24 19.70 -61.56 -46.82
N LEU A 25 20.92 -61.11 -47.09
CA LEU A 25 21.47 -59.81 -46.74
C LEU A 25 20.64 -58.64 -47.31
N ASN A 26 20.13 -58.73 -48.53
CA ASN A 26 19.34 -57.69 -49.19
C ASN A 26 17.94 -57.51 -48.59
N GLU A 27 17.29 -58.59 -48.19
CA GLU A 27 15.97 -58.55 -47.50
C GLU A 27 16.13 -57.92 -46.12
N LEU A 28 17.19 -58.28 -45.39
CA LEU A 28 17.52 -57.74 -44.08
C LEU A 28 17.74 -56.22 -44.11
N VAL A 29 18.48 -55.72 -45.13
CA VAL A 29 18.72 -54.28 -45.28
C VAL A 29 17.42 -53.52 -45.56
N ASN A 30 16.57 -54.03 -46.43
CA ASN A 30 15.31 -53.37 -46.76
C ASN A 30 14.31 -53.36 -45.63
N ASP A 31 14.19 -54.44 -44.86
CA ASP A 31 13.34 -54.52 -43.68
C ASP A 31 13.82 -53.59 -42.56
N LEU A 32 15.11 -53.53 -42.33
CA LEU A 32 15.73 -52.66 -41.35
C LEU A 32 15.49 -51.18 -41.71
N GLN A 33 15.67 -50.82 -42.99
CA GLN A 33 15.42 -49.47 -43.50
C GLN A 33 13.94 -49.08 -43.35
N THR A 34 13.01 -49.99 -43.65
CA THR A 34 11.56 -49.76 -43.51
C THR A 34 11.17 -49.49 -42.05
N ILE A 35 11.65 -50.31 -41.11
CA ILE A 35 11.39 -50.10 -39.69
C ILE A 35 11.93 -48.78 -39.18
N LEU A 36 13.16 -48.42 -39.58
CA LEU A 36 13.79 -47.18 -39.17
C LEU A 36 12.98 -45.96 -39.64
N ILE A 37 12.47 -45.98 -40.88
CA ILE A 37 11.63 -44.91 -41.43
C ILE A 37 10.31 -44.81 -40.64
N ILE A 38 9.65 -45.95 -40.37
CA ILE A 38 8.38 -45.96 -39.61
C ILE A 38 8.59 -45.38 -38.20
N PHE A 39 9.66 -45.78 -37.50
CA PHE A 39 9.97 -45.27 -36.19
C PHE A 39 10.29 -43.78 -36.20
N LEU A 40 11.07 -43.30 -37.17
CA LEU A 40 11.39 -41.90 -37.34
C LEU A 40 10.11 -41.07 -37.55
N PHE A 41 9.17 -41.59 -38.34
CA PHE A 41 7.87 -40.96 -38.56
C PHE A 41 7.04 -40.88 -37.26
N ILE A 42 6.98 -41.99 -36.50
CA ILE A 42 6.28 -42.02 -35.22
C ILE A 42 6.87 -41.01 -34.23
N ILE A 43 8.19 -40.97 -34.10
CA ILE A 43 8.88 -40.00 -33.23
C ILE A 43 8.58 -38.56 -33.66
N PHE A 44 8.58 -38.30 -34.97
CA PHE A 44 8.26 -36.99 -35.53
C PHE A 44 6.82 -36.54 -35.18
N VAL A 45 5.86 -37.43 -35.31
CA VAL A 45 4.46 -37.16 -34.93
C VAL A 45 4.34 -36.87 -33.43
N ILE A 46 4.97 -37.69 -32.60
CA ILE A 46 4.98 -37.45 -31.13
C ILE A 46 5.59 -36.11 -30.80
N PHE A 47 6.69 -35.74 -31.45
CA PHE A 47 7.35 -34.48 -31.28
C PHE A 47 6.47 -33.26 -31.64
N ILE A 48 5.74 -33.35 -32.76
CA ILE A 48 4.79 -32.30 -33.15
C ILE A 48 3.66 -32.18 -32.11
N VAL A 49 3.09 -33.30 -31.66
CA VAL A 49 2.06 -33.28 -30.62
C VAL A 49 2.58 -32.65 -29.32
N MET A 50 3.80 -32.98 -28.92
CA MET A 50 4.41 -32.42 -27.74
C MET A 50 4.69 -30.92 -27.89
N LEU A 51 5.16 -30.45 -29.04
CA LEU A 51 5.36 -29.02 -29.33
C LEU A 51 4.07 -28.22 -29.27
N TYR A 52 2.94 -28.79 -29.61
CA TYR A 52 1.65 -28.12 -29.56
C TYR A 52 1.03 -28.18 -28.15
N TYR A 53 1.06 -29.33 -27.50
CA TYR A 53 0.40 -29.56 -26.22
C TYR A 53 1.09 -28.87 -25.03
N LEU A 54 2.42 -28.91 -24.99
CA LEU A 54 3.19 -28.36 -23.87
C LEU A 54 3.01 -26.83 -23.68
N PRO A 55 3.18 -26.00 -24.75
CA PRO A 55 3.00 -24.57 -24.60
C PRO A 55 1.53 -24.18 -24.35
N HIS A 56 0.57 -24.95 -24.85
CA HIS A 56 -0.85 -24.65 -24.60
C HIS A 56 -1.23 -24.86 -23.13
N LYS A 57 -0.75 -25.93 -22.51
CA LYS A 57 -0.97 -26.21 -21.08
C LYS A 57 -0.27 -25.19 -20.18
N LEU A 58 0.98 -24.84 -20.49
CA LEU A 58 1.76 -23.84 -19.72
C LEU A 58 1.18 -22.43 -19.83
N ARG A 59 0.73 -22.02 -21.02
CA ARG A 59 0.14 -20.70 -21.23
C ARG A 59 -1.13 -20.46 -20.41
N LYS A 60 -1.98 -21.48 -20.27
CA LYS A 60 -3.20 -21.36 -19.47
C LYS A 60 -2.88 -21.10 -17.99
N SER A 61 -1.99 -21.90 -17.44
CA SER A 61 -1.58 -21.78 -16.03
C SER A 61 -0.85 -20.46 -15.74
N LEU A 62 0.05 -20.01 -16.65
CA LEU A 62 0.76 -18.75 -16.51
C LEU A 62 -0.15 -17.53 -16.64
N LYS A 63 -1.15 -17.57 -17.53
CA LYS A 63 -2.09 -16.46 -17.70
C LYS A 63 -2.93 -16.22 -16.44
N GLU A 64 -3.41 -17.27 -15.80
CA GLU A 64 -4.17 -17.16 -14.55
C GLU A 64 -3.31 -16.54 -13.43
N VAL A 65 -2.02 -16.87 -13.36
CA VAL A 65 -1.08 -16.26 -12.42
C VAL A 65 -0.81 -14.78 -12.77
N GLU A 66 -0.69 -14.46 -14.06
CA GLU A 66 -0.52 -13.08 -14.55
C GLU A 66 -1.73 -12.22 -14.19
N ASP A 67 -2.94 -12.70 -14.42
CA ASP A 67 -4.20 -12.02 -14.07
C ASP A 67 -4.29 -11.77 -12.55
N LEU A 68 -3.86 -12.72 -11.70
CA LEU A 68 -3.80 -12.56 -10.25
C LEU A 68 -2.78 -11.49 -9.84
N ILE A 69 -1.58 -11.50 -10.44
CA ILE A 69 -0.54 -10.51 -10.16
C ILE A 69 -1.01 -9.11 -10.58
N GLU A 70 -1.72 -8.98 -11.69
CA GLU A 70 -2.27 -7.71 -12.15
C GLU A 70 -3.30 -7.16 -11.16
N GLN A 71 -4.25 -7.98 -10.68
CA GLN A 71 -5.21 -7.59 -9.64
C GLN A 71 -4.50 -7.13 -8.36
N ILE A 72 -3.49 -7.87 -7.91
CA ILE A 72 -2.67 -7.50 -6.75
C ILE A 72 -1.97 -6.15 -6.97
N SER A 73 -1.44 -5.91 -8.17
CA SER A 73 -0.75 -4.66 -8.51
C SER A 73 -1.68 -3.44 -8.49
N GLN A 74 -2.97 -3.65 -8.76
CA GLN A 74 -4.01 -2.62 -8.67
C GLN A 74 -4.49 -2.35 -7.24
N GLY A 75 -3.96 -3.09 -6.27
CA GLY A 75 -4.28 -2.91 -4.84
C GLY A 75 -5.47 -3.72 -4.35
N ASP A 76 -6.02 -4.59 -5.17
CA ASP A 76 -7.05 -5.54 -4.73
C ASP A 76 -6.39 -6.78 -4.14
N TYR A 77 -6.30 -6.79 -2.80
CA TYR A 77 -5.72 -7.89 -2.04
C TYR A 77 -6.76 -8.89 -1.52
N LYS A 78 -8.07 -8.65 -1.75
CA LYS A 78 -9.15 -9.54 -1.29
C LYS A 78 -9.51 -10.58 -2.35
N ILE A 79 -8.51 -11.24 -2.91
CA ILE A 79 -8.69 -12.26 -3.92
C ILE A 79 -8.90 -13.59 -3.21
N ASP A 80 -10.03 -14.24 -3.48
CA ASP A 80 -10.28 -15.61 -3.05
C ASP A 80 -9.70 -16.57 -4.10
N ILE A 81 -8.61 -17.23 -3.76
CA ILE A 81 -7.92 -18.15 -4.67
C ILE A 81 -8.53 -19.53 -4.52
N ASP A 82 -9.22 -19.99 -5.57
CA ASP A 82 -9.76 -21.35 -5.63
C ASP A 82 -8.65 -22.36 -5.95
N PHE A 83 -8.15 -23.03 -4.91
CA PHE A 83 -7.08 -24.03 -5.03
C PHE A 83 -7.50 -25.31 -5.74
N THR A 84 -8.81 -25.60 -5.85
CA THR A 84 -9.31 -26.84 -6.46
C THR A 84 -9.02 -26.92 -7.95
N THR A 85 -8.91 -25.77 -8.61
CA THR A 85 -8.60 -25.65 -10.04
C THR A 85 -7.15 -26.09 -10.35
N TYR A 86 -6.24 -26.02 -9.36
CA TYR A 86 -4.80 -26.27 -9.54
C TYR A 86 -4.32 -27.62 -9.00
N ASP A 87 -5.22 -28.43 -8.46
CA ASP A 87 -4.88 -29.71 -7.80
C ASP A 87 -4.21 -30.74 -8.73
N GLN A 88 -4.37 -30.59 -10.06
CA GLN A 88 -3.82 -31.49 -11.07
C GLN A 88 -2.36 -31.20 -11.48
N ASP A 89 -1.79 -30.05 -11.10
CA ASP A 89 -0.44 -29.64 -11.46
C ASP A 89 0.34 -29.17 -10.22
N ALA A 90 1.22 -30.04 -9.73
CA ALA A 90 1.98 -29.80 -8.49
C ALA A 90 2.86 -28.53 -8.53
N ASP A 91 3.35 -28.13 -9.72
CA ASP A 91 4.20 -26.95 -9.84
C ASP A 91 3.38 -25.68 -9.84
N SER A 92 2.23 -25.65 -10.53
CA SER A 92 1.27 -24.54 -10.47
C SER A 92 0.70 -24.36 -9.08
N LEU A 93 0.35 -25.45 -8.39
CA LEU A 93 -0.13 -25.38 -6.99
C LEU A 93 0.89 -24.77 -6.05
N ARG A 94 2.18 -25.13 -6.19
CA ARG A 94 3.26 -24.54 -5.38
C ARG A 94 3.40 -23.04 -5.58
N LEU A 95 3.29 -22.58 -6.84
CA LEU A 95 3.37 -21.17 -7.20
C LEU A 95 2.20 -20.38 -6.59
N ILE A 96 0.98 -20.89 -6.74
CA ILE A 96 -0.23 -20.28 -6.18
C ILE A 96 -0.19 -20.22 -4.65
N LEU A 97 0.26 -21.29 -3.99
CA LEU A 97 0.46 -21.29 -2.53
C LEU A 97 1.51 -20.27 -2.08
N ALA A 98 2.55 -20.05 -2.88
CA ALA A 98 3.56 -19.01 -2.59
C ALA A 98 2.96 -17.60 -2.74
N LEU A 99 2.14 -17.37 -3.77
CA LEU A 99 1.40 -16.11 -3.96
C LEU A 99 0.40 -15.86 -2.83
N ASP A 100 -0.37 -16.84 -2.41
CA ASP A 100 -1.31 -16.73 -1.28
C ASP A 100 -0.60 -16.33 0.02
N ARG A 101 0.56 -16.95 0.30
CA ARG A 101 1.38 -16.57 1.46
C ARG A 101 1.88 -15.12 1.35
N MET A 102 2.32 -14.71 0.17
CA MET A 102 2.79 -13.34 -0.06
C MET A 102 1.65 -12.34 0.13
N LEU A 103 0.46 -12.62 -0.42
CA LEU A 103 -0.74 -11.81 -0.21
C LEU A 103 -1.09 -11.65 1.27
N LYS A 104 -1.13 -12.75 2.02
CA LYS A 104 -1.40 -12.73 3.48
C LYS A 104 -0.39 -11.89 4.23
N ILE A 105 0.89 -11.92 3.83
CA ILE A 105 1.94 -11.08 4.44
C ILE A 105 1.70 -9.61 4.12
N ILE A 106 1.37 -9.25 2.87
CA ILE A 106 1.09 -7.88 2.45
C ILE A 106 -0.13 -7.33 3.21
N MET A 107 -1.24 -8.07 3.23
CA MET A 107 -2.45 -7.68 3.96
C MET A 107 -2.19 -7.45 5.45
N ARG A 108 -1.43 -8.36 6.09
CA ARG A 108 -1.04 -8.20 7.49
C ARG A 108 -0.17 -6.97 7.71
N PHE A 109 0.74 -6.69 6.79
CA PHE A 109 1.61 -5.52 6.88
C PHE A 109 0.83 -4.21 6.74
N ASP A 110 -0.15 -4.14 5.84
CA ASP A 110 -1.01 -2.98 5.66
C ASP A 110 -1.92 -2.77 6.88
N GLN A 111 -2.46 -3.84 7.47
CA GLN A 111 -3.21 -3.76 8.73
C GLN A 111 -2.34 -3.21 9.87
N VAL A 112 -1.13 -3.76 10.06
CA VAL A 112 -0.21 -3.28 11.10
C VAL A 112 0.19 -1.82 10.90
N LYS A 113 0.35 -1.37 9.64
CA LYS A 113 0.59 0.06 9.34
C LYS A 113 -0.61 0.92 9.73
N ALA A 114 -1.82 0.51 9.32
CA ALA A 114 -3.05 1.24 9.63
C ALA A 114 -3.25 1.35 11.15
N ASP A 115 -3.09 0.24 11.88
CA ASP A 115 -3.20 0.20 13.33
C ASP A 115 -2.18 1.11 14.02
N LYS A 116 -0.92 1.10 13.55
CA LYS A 116 0.12 2.00 14.10
C LYS A 116 -0.18 3.47 13.82
N ILE A 117 -0.65 3.81 12.63
CA ILE A 117 -1.04 5.18 12.30
C ILE A 117 -2.19 5.61 13.22
N PHE A 118 -3.20 4.76 13.39
CA PHE A 118 -4.32 5.02 14.28
C PHE A 118 -3.86 5.20 15.74
N GLU A 119 -3.02 4.31 16.25
CA GLU A 119 -2.45 4.42 17.60
C GLU A 119 -1.66 5.71 17.79
N HIS A 120 -0.82 6.11 16.82
CA HIS A 120 -0.09 7.36 16.87
C HIS A 120 -1.02 8.57 16.88
N HIS A 121 -2.07 8.58 16.05
CA HIS A 121 -3.07 9.64 16.05
C HIS A 121 -3.80 9.73 17.39
N GLN A 122 -4.23 8.62 17.97
CA GLN A 122 -4.88 8.59 19.28
C GLN A 122 -3.95 9.13 20.39
N ARG A 123 -2.69 8.71 20.36
CA ARG A 123 -1.69 9.16 21.35
C ARG A 123 -1.42 10.65 21.24
N ILE A 124 -1.30 11.19 20.03
CA ILE A 124 -1.14 12.62 19.78
C ILE A 124 -2.37 13.40 20.27
N ASN A 125 -3.58 12.93 19.94
CA ASN A 125 -4.83 13.56 20.35
C ASN A 125 -4.95 13.62 21.88
N GLN A 126 -4.62 12.53 22.59
CA GLN A 126 -4.61 12.50 24.05
C GLN A 126 -3.60 13.49 24.65
N LEU A 127 -2.36 13.52 24.09
CA LEU A 127 -1.33 14.45 24.56
C LEU A 127 -1.75 15.90 24.38
N ILE A 128 -2.32 16.25 23.24
CA ILE A 128 -2.76 17.63 22.96
C ILE A 128 -3.97 18.03 23.84
N ASN A 129 -4.86 17.09 24.14
CA ASN A 129 -6.03 17.38 25.00
C ASN A 129 -5.68 17.55 26.49
N ILE A 130 -4.56 16.99 26.95
CA ILE A 130 -4.06 17.21 28.33
C ILE A 130 -3.48 18.60 28.50
N LEU A 131 -3.06 19.28 27.43
CA LEU A 131 -2.45 20.59 27.51
C LEU A 131 -3.44 21.64 28.02
N PRO A 132 -3.05 22.49 28.98
CA PRO A 132 -3.90 23.57 29.49
C PRO A 132 -4.06 24.71 28.48
N GLN A 133 -3.19 24.80 27.49
CA GLN A 133 -3.25 25.77 26.40
C GLN A 133 -4.25 25.33 25.31
N GLY A 134 -4.80 26.30 24.58
CA GLY A 134 -5.50 26.02 23.33
C GLY A 134 -4.52 25.59 22.24
N VAL A 135 -4.78 24.46 21.60
CA VAL A 135 -3.94 23.96 20.49
C VAL A 135 -4.77 23.78 19.25
N MET A 136 -4.25 24.27 18.13
CA MET A 136 -4.91 24.19 16.82
C MET A 136 -3.90 23.85 15.73
N ILE A 137 -4.31 22.95 14.82
CA ILE A 137 -3.57 22.61 13.60
C ILE A 137 -4.39 23.05 12.41
N ILE A 138 -3.80 23.86 11.54
CA ILE A 138 -4.49 24.47 10.40
C ILE A 138 -3.70 24.16 9.12
N SER A 139 -4.43 23.84 8.05
CA SER A 139 -3.85 23.73 6.70
C SER A 139 -3.48 25.10 6.12
N THR A 140 -2.70 25.13 5.05
CA THR A 140 -2.37 26.40 4.35
C THR A 140 -3.60 27.09 3.75
N SER A 141 -4.71 26.38 3.50
CA SER A 141 -5.99 26.93 3.05
C SER A 141 -6.80 27.61 4.18
N GLY A 142 -6.37 27.49 5.44
CA GLY A 142 -7.11 27.97 6.60
C GLY A 142 -8.07 26.97 7.19
N GLU A 143 -8.10 25.74 6.70
CA GLU A 143 -8.94 24.67 7.23
C GLU A 143 -8.37 24.13 8.54
N VAL A 144 -9.20 24.05 9.58
CA VAL A 144 -8.82 23.51 10.89
C VAL A 144 -8.81 21.99 10.84
N ALA A 145 -7.63 21.41 10.71
CA ALA A 145 -7.45 19.97 10.71
C ALA A 145 -7.63 19.35 12.11
N TYR A 146 -7.28 20.10 13.16
CA TYR A 146 -7.43 19.65 14.53
C TYR A 146 -7.50 20.84 15.49
N CYS A 147 -8.32 20.71 16.55
CA CYS A 147 -8.24 21.59 17.73
C CYS A 147 -8.53 20.79 18.99
N ASN A 148 -7.88 21.15 20.12
CA ASN A 148 -8.09 20.47 21.39
C ASN A 148 -9.39 20.94 22.09
N ASP A 149 -9.83 20.17 23.07
CA ASP A 149 -11.08 20.45 23.82
C ASP A 149 -11.05 21.80 24.53
N ARG A 150 -9.87 22.23 24.99
CA ARG A 150 -9.69 23.54 25.62
C ARG A 150 -10.08 24.68 24.70
N LEU A 151 -9.64 24.59 23.42
CA LEU A 151 -9.93 25.61 22.42
C LEU A 151 -11.39 25.55 21.95
N ARG A 152 -11.97 24.35 21.83
CA ARG A 152 -13.38 24.15 21.47
C ARG A 152 -14.35 24.74 22.52
N VAL A 153 -14.01 24.62 23.79
CA VAL A 153 -14.81 25.23 24.88
C VAL A 153 -14.77 26.76 24.81
N MET A 154 -13.61 27.35 24.46
CA MET A 154 -13.46 28.80 24.31
C MET A 154 -14.09 29.35 23.04
N TYR A 155 -13.99 28.57 21.96
CA TYR A 155 -14.50 28.93 20.64
C TYR A 155 -15.45 27.86 20.10
N PRO A 156 -16.72 27.83 20.51
CA PRO A 156 -17.71 26.86 20.04
C PRO A 156 -17.90 26.88 18.52
N ILE A 157 -17.62 28.01 17.87
CA ILE A 157 -17.67 28.16 16.40
C ILE A 157 -16.77 27.15 15.66
N LEU A 158 -15.71 26.65 16.30
CA LEU A 158 -14.83 25.61 15.78
C LEU A 158 -15.51 24.24 15.59
N ASN A 159 -16.70 24.04 16.15
CA ASN A 159 -17.50 22.84 15.92
C ASN A 159 -18.41 22.98 14.69
N GLU A 160 -18.72 24.19 14.26
CA GLU A 160 -19.66 24.50 13.19
C GLU A 160 -18.94 24.88 11.89
N VAL A 161 -17.83 25.57 11.99
CA VAL A 161 -17.07 26.12 10.86
C VAL A 161 -15.67 25.54 10.85
N SER A 162 -15.33 24.90 9.74
CA SER A 162 -14.05 24.23 9.57
C SER A 162 -12.91 25.15 9.08
N ASN A 163 -13.20 26.37 8.62
CA ASN A 163 -12.20 27.28 8.06
C ASN A 163 -12.13 28.60 8.83
N ILE A 164 -10.94 28.95 9.31
CA ILE A 164 -10.72 30.18 10.10
C ILE A 164 -11.03 31.47 9.32
N ASN A 165 -10.97 31.44 7.99
CA ASN A 165 -11.28 32.60 7.14
C ASN A 165 -12.79 32.91 7.09
N GLU A 166 -13.64 31.99 7.53
CA GLU A 166 -15.10 32.12 7.58
C GLU A 166 -15.59 32.55 8.98
N PHE A 167 -14.69 32.71 9.95
CA PHE A 167 -15.09 33.09 11.30
C PHE A 167 -15.60 34.53 11.35
N ILE A 168 -16.80 34.69 11.84
CA ILE A 168 -17.39 36.00 12.16
C ILE A 168 -17.05 36.29 13.62
N LEU A 169 -16.09 37.17 13.84
CA LEU A 169 -15.56 37.51 15.16
C LEU A 169 -16.03 38.92 15.55
N ASN A 170 -16.74 39.02 16.64
CA ASN A 170 -17.27 40.28 17.16
C ASN A 170 -16.35 40.94 18.19
N ASP A 171 -15.41 40.17 18.79
CA ASP A 171 -14.46 40.70 19.76
C ASP A 171 -13.15 41.14 19.05
N VAL A 172 -12.64 42.28 19.47
CA VAL A 172 -11.37 42.86 18.99
C VAL A 172 -10.20 41.92 19.31
N PHE A 173 -10.21 41.27 20.46
CA PHE A 173 -9.17 40.30 20.84
C PHE A 173 -9.16 39.10 19.89
N ASP A 174 -10.32 38.48 19.65
CA ASP A 174 -10.45 37.32 18.76
C ASP A 174 -10.04 37.67 17.33
N SER A 175 -10.48 38.83 16.85
CA SER A 175 -10.09 39.33 15.51
C SER A 175 -8.58 39.51 15.39
N ARG A 176 -7.91 40.04 16.41
CA ARG A 176 -6.43 40.17 16.42
C ARG A 176 -5.75 38.79 16.47
N LEU A 177 -6.23 37.88 17.30
CA LEU A 177 -5.68 36.54 17.46
C LEU A 177 -5.73 35.77 16.12
N PHE A 178 -6.89 35.66 15.51
CA PHE A 178 -7.07 34.93 14.27
C PHE A 178 -6.43 35.63 13.06
N ASN A 179 -6.30 36.97 13.10
CA ASN A 179 -5.53 37.70 12.09
C ASN A 179 -4.03 37.39 12.19
N SER A 180 -3.45 37.37 13.39
CA SER A 180 -2.03 36.96 13.60
C SER A 180 -1.79 35.53 13.08
N ILE A 181 -2.71 34.60 13.34
CA ILE A 181 -2.67 33.23 12.82
C ILE A 181 -2.69 33.21 11.29
N SER A 182 -3.64 33.93 10.67
CA SER A 182 -3.79 34.00 9.22
C SER A 182 -2.57 34.64 8.54
N LEU A 183 -1.99 35.67 9.14
CA LEU A 183 -0.76 36.31 8.63
C LEU A 183 0.44 35.35 8.72
N ALA A 184 0.58 34.63 9.81
CA ALA A 184 1.65 33.65 9.97
C ALA A 184 1.56 32.54 8.92
N LEU A 185 0.36 32.02 8.65
CA LEU A 185 0.10 31.03 7.59
C LEU A 185 0.46 31.58 6.20
N ARG A 186 -0.03 32.78 5.85
CA ARG A 186 0.22 33.39 4.54
C ARG A 186 1.69 33.65 4.26
N HIS A 187 2.42 34.09 5.29
CA HIS A 187 3.85 34.38 5.16
C HIS A 187 4.76 33.18 5.44
N GLY A 188 4.20 32.04 5.85
CA GLY A 188 4.97 30.84 6.20
C GLY A 188 5.99 31.09 7.33
N LYS A 189 5.66 31.99 8.28
CA LYS A 189 6.57 32.45 9.33
C LYS A 189 6.15 31.89 10.69
N ASN A 190 7.12 31.37 11.44
CA ASN A 190 6.88 30.96 12.81
C ASN A 190 6.62 32.15 13.73
N LEU A 191 5.77 31.97 14.73
CA LEU A 191 5.48 32.93 15.78
C LEU A 191 6.11 32.46 17.09
N TYR A 192 6.75 33.36 17.80
CA TYR A 192 7.36 33.08 19.09
C TYR A 192 6.92 34.11 20.11
N ASN A 193 6.18 33.68 21.14
CA ASN A 193 5.72 34.52 22.24
C ASN A 193 5.04 35.83 21.79
N GLU A 194 4.24 35.75 20.71
CA GLU A 194 3.48 36.89 20.23
C GLU A 194 2.37 37.24 21.22
N LYS A 195 2.41 38.45 21.77
CA LYS A 195 1.46 38.91 22.77
C LYS A 195 0.22 39.50 22.12
N VAL A 196 -0.89 38.83 22.27
CA VAL A 196 -2.20 39.29 21.78
C VAL A 196 -2.92 40.06 22.88
N ARG A 197 -3.36 41.28 22.56
CA ARG A 197 -4.07 42.20 23.49
C ARG A 197 -5.49 42.42 22.98
N GLY A 198 -6.41 42.61 23.95
CA GLY A 198 -7.77 43.05 23.67
C GLY A 198 -7.89 44.58 23.66
N ASP A 199 -9.04 45.09 24.06
CA ASP A 199 -9.30 46.53 24.22
C ASP A 199 -8.52 47.12 25.39
N SER A 200 -8.22 46.31 26.40
CA SER A 200 -7.31 46.67 27.51
C SER A 200 -5.85 46.52 27.05
N PRO A 201 -4.92 47.36 27.57
CA PRO A 201 -3.49 47.22 27.29
C PRO A 201 -2.88 45.93 27.83
N ALA A 202 -3.56 45.23 28.72
CA ALA A 202 -3.11 43.95 29.26
C ALA A 202 -3.07 42.85 28.17
N THR A 203 -2.03 42.02 28.20
CA THR A 203 -1.91 40.85 27.35
C THR A 203 -2.96 39.80 27.75
N LYS A 204 -3.81 39.40 26.85
CA LYS A 204 -4.85 38.37 27.11
C LYS A 204 -4.41 36.95 26.70
N ALA A 205 -3.49 36.85 25.73
CA ALA A 205 -2.93 35.56 25.36
C ALA A 205 -1.51 35.70 24.80
N ILE A 206 -0.76 34.60 24.87
CA ILE A 206 0.52 34.42 24.20
C ILE A 206 0.34 33.38 23.10
N LEU A 207 0.67 33.77 21.88
CA LEU A 207 0.54 32.92 20.69
C LEU A 207 1.93 32.44 20.25
N ASN A 208 2.06 31.13 20.15
CA ASN A 208 3.17 30.44 19.51
C ASN A 208 2.71 29.69 18.29
N GLY A 209 3.45 29.76 17.19
CA GLY A 209 3.09 29.12 15.94
C GLY A 209 4.30 28.52 15.22
N SER A 210 4.17 27.30 14.76
CA SER A 210 5.19 26.61 13.98
C SER A 210 4.62 26.11 12.67
N ILE A 211 5.27 26.44 11.56
CA ILE A 211 4.87 26.02 10.22
C ILE A 211 5.30 24.58 9.98
N ILE A 212 4.34 23.75 9.58
CA ILE A 212 4.56 22.38 9.14
C ILE A 212 4.99 22.41 7.68
N ARG A 213 6.10 21.72 7.37
CA ARG A 213 6.63 21.63 6.00
C ARG A 213 6.70 20.16 5.56
N ASP A 214 6.47 19.94 4.27
CA ASP A 214 6.68 18.62 3.66
C ASP A 214 8.18 18.32 3.49
N ARG A 215 8.50 17.12 2.97
CA ARG A 215 9.88 16.70 2.70
C ARG A 215 10.60 17.57 1.65
N LYS A 216 9.85 18.33 0.84
CA LYS A 216 10.37 19.25 -0.19
C LYS A 216 10.52 20.68 0.34
N GLY A 217 10.12 20.93 1.61
CA GLY A 217 10.21 22.25 2.27
C GLY A 217 9.00 23.15 2.05
N PHE A 218 7.97 22.71 1.33
CA PHE A 218 6.74 23.49 1.14
C PHE A 218 5.89 23.47 2.41
N ALA A 219 5.31 24.63 2.77
CA ALA A 219 4.38 24.71 3.88
C ALA A 219 3.09 23.93 3.55
N THR A 220 2.70 23.03 4.45
CA THR A 220 1.46 22.24 4.35
C THR A 220 0.42 22.67 5.38
N GLY A 221 0.86 23.38 6.42
CA GLY A 221 0.00 23.88 7.49
C GLY A 221 0.82 24.49 8.60
N ALA A 222 0.20 24.70 9.75
CA ALA A 222 0.86 25.17 10.95
C ALA A 222 0.18 24.62 12.22
N VAL A 223 0.97 24.51 13.29
CA VAL A 223 0.48 24.26 14.65
C VAL A 223 0.53 25.59 15.41
N PHE A 224 -0.57 25.96 16.06
CA PHE A 224 -0.64 27.11 16.95
C PHE A 224 -0.96 26.66 18.36
N VAL A 225 -0.25 27.24 19.33
CA VAL A 225 -0.48 27.07 20.75
C VAL A 225 -0.82 28.43 21.34
N ILE A 226 -1.97 28.51 21.98
CA ILE A 226 -2.54 29.74 22.54
C ILE A 226 -2.60 29.58 24.05
N ASP A 227 -1.78 30.38 24.75
CA ASP A 227 -1.78 30.42 26.21
C ASP A 227 -2.60 31.64 26.69
N PHE A 228 -3.79 31.35 27.19
CA PHE A 228 -4.70 32.41 27.69
C PHE A 228 -4.32 32.83 29.09
N ILE A 229 -3.97 34.10 29.26
CA ILE A 229 -3.59 34.68 30.54
C ILE A 229 -4.88 35.00 31.30
N SER A 230 -5.15 34.24 32.34
CA SER A 230 -6.22 34.53 33.31
C SER A 230 -5.75 35.59 34.28
N ASN A 231 -6.55 36.64 34.52
CA ASN A 231 -6.23 37.73 35.47
C ASN A 231 -6.07 37.28 36.94
N ALA A 232 -6.13 35.95 37.20
CA ALA A 232 -6.00 35.43 38.57
C ALA A 232 -4.56 35.37 39.10
N THR A 233 -3.54 35.62 38.28
CA THR A 233 -2.11 35.57 38.70
C THR A 233 -1.44 36.93 38.90
N ALA A 234 -2.16 38.04 38.70
CA ALA A 234 -1.58 39.39 38.82
C ALA A 234 -1.37 39.84 40.28
N ASP A 235 -1.86 39.11 41.27
CA ASP A 235 -1.76 39.52 42.70
C ASP A 235 -0.69 38.79 43.51
N GLN A 236 0.16 37.94 42.90
CA GLN A 236 1.20 37.21 43.63
C GLN A 236 2.64 37.78 43.48
N ASP A 237 2.86 38.73 42.57
CA ASP A 237 4.20 39.36 42.40
C ASP A 237 4.36 40.74 43.06
N SER A 238 3.49 41.08 44.00
CA SER A 238 3.59 42.34 44.78
C SER A 238 3.58 42.05 46.29
N ILE A 239 4.57 41.27 46.77
CA ILE A 239 5.01 41.28 48.19
C ILE A 239 6.52 41.19 48.21
#